data_31ab7066787dabbabb449bd793122d6d
#
_entry.id   31ab7066787dabbabb449bd793122d6d
#
_cell.length_a   1.000
_cell.length_b   1.000
_cell.length_c   1.000
_cell.angle_alpha   90.00
_cell.angle_beta   90.00
_cell.angle_gamma   90.00
#
_symmetry.space_group_name_H-M   'P 1'
#
loop_
_entity.id
_entity.type
_entity.pdbx_description
1 polymer ?
#
loop_
_entity_poly.entity_id
_entity_poly.type
_entity_poly.pdbx_seq_one_letter_code
_entity_poly.pdbx_strand_id
1 'polypeptide(L)'
;TPLEYGVVIVDGDARITRFLEKPSWGEVFSDTVNTGIYVLEPEIMQRVDPSCEFDFSKNLFPLLLAEGYPMYGYIADGYWCDVGNLDQYRKTSQDILEGKVRVKIPGDLVDEGIWVSEGAEIGNIAALRPPVVIGAGAKIEAGAAVGEYSVVGPSCIITEGASVRRSILWTGCFVGQNAEVHGAILGSRVSAKAGVLIQEGAVIGSGCSMGERAQVRPGVKIWPDKTLDGGAQISASLVWGASWSKRLFGRLGVTGLANIEITPDFAARLGAAYGSCL
;
A
#
# COMPACT_ATOMS: atom_id res chain seq x y z
N THR A 1 -5.26 16.27 7.33
CA THR A 1 -5.98 17.13 8.30
C THR A 1 -5.23 17.16 9.61
N PRO A 2 -5.10 18.33 10.31
CA PRO A 2 -4.37 18.42 11.60
C PRO A 2 -4.88 17.48 12.68
N LEU A 3 -6.13 17.03 12.57
CA LEU A 3 -6.79 16.15 13.53
C LEU A 3 -6.20 14.72 13.61
N GLU A 4 -5.46 14.31 12.59
CA GLU A 4 -4.84 12.98 12.55
C GLU A 4 -3.46 12.96 13.21
N TYR A 5 -2.91 14.15 13.51
CA TYR A 5 -1.55 14.35 14.01
C TYR A 5 -1.55 15.10 15.35
N GLY A 6 -0.41 15.09 16.00
CA GLY A 6 -0.17 15.99 17.12
C GLY A 6 -0.03 17.43 16.62
N VAL A 7 -0.72 18.37 17.24
CA VAL A 7 -0.62 19.80 16.96
C VAL A 7 0.30 20.46 17.97
N VAL A 8 1.22 21.29 17.49
CA VAL A 8 2.20 21.99 18.32
C VAL A 8 1.94 23.48 18.25
N ILE A 9 1.90 24.14 19.41
CA ILE A 9 1.78 25.59 19.50
C ILE A 9 3.10 26.15 20.03
N VAL A 10 3.69 27.06 19.27
CA VAL A 10 4.93 27.75 19.63
C VAL A 10 4.66 29.24 19.89
N ASP A 11 5.47 29.86 20.71
CA ASP A 11 5.49 31.32 20.91
C ASP A 11 6.41 32.02 19.88
N GLY A 12 6.62 33.34 20.07
CA GLY A 12 7.45 34.15 19.19
C GLY A 12 8.94 33.76 19.15
N ASP A 13 9.41 33.03 20.14
CA ASP A 13 10.79 32.53 20.26
C ASP A 13 10.89 31.05 19.84
N ALA A 14 9.87 30.54 19.16
CA ALA A 14 9.72 29.13 18.75
C ALA A 14 9.68 28.12 19.91
N ARG A 15 9.47 28.58 21.15
CA ARG A 15 9.31 27.70 22.30
C ARG A 15 7.93 27.06 22.28
N ILE A 16 7.87 25.73 22.48
CA ILE A 16 6.63 24.99 22.53
C ILE A 16 5.90 25.32 23.84
N THR A 17 4.71 25.88 23.71
CA THR A 17 3.84 26.24 24.84
C THR A 17 2.72 25.23 25.07
N ARG A 18 2.29 24.52 24.02
CA ARG A 18 1.28 23.46 24.09
C ARG A 18 1.56 22.38 23.08
N PHE A 19 1.27 21.16 23.48
CA PHE A 19 1.27 19.97 22.64
C PHE A 19 -0.08 19.27 22.78
N LEU A 20 -0.77 19.05 21.67
CA LEU A 20 -2.09 18.42 21.65
C LEU A 20 -2.03 17.22 20.70
N GLU A 21 -2.16 16.01 21.23
CA GLU A 21 -2.20 14.80 20.42
C GLU A 21 -3.62 14.53 19.94
N LYS A 22 -3.78 14.49 18.60
CA LYS A 22 -5.06 14.23 17.92
C LYS A 22 -6.22 15.07 18.48
N PRO A 23 -6.11 16.39 18.43
CA PRO A 23 -7.11 17.29 19.04
C PRO A 23 -8.46 17.19 18.34
N SER A 24 -9.51 17.57 19.04
CA SER A 24 -10.84 17.79 18.45
C SER A 24 -10.86 19.08 17.61
N TRP A 25 -11.85 19.23 16.73
CA TRP A 25 -12.00 20.42 15.87
C TRP A 25 -12.01 21.74 16.66
N GLY A 26 -12.56 21.74 17.86
CA GLY A 26 -12.61 22.94 18.71
C GLY A 26 -11.28 23.29 19.39
N GLU A 27 -10.29 22.41 19.31
CA GLU A 27 -8.98 22.58 19.96
C GLU A 27 -7.86 22.89 18.98
N VAL A 28 -8.16 22.85 17.67
CA VAL A 28 -7.17 23.15 16.59
C VAL A 28 -7.11 24.67 16.38
N PHE A 29 -6.07 25.30 16.91
CA PHE A 29 -5.76 26.71 16.72
C PHE A 29 -4.47 26.95 15.92
N SER A 30 -3.86 25.89 15.38
CA SER A 30 -2.64 25.95 14.59
C SER A 30 -2.67 24.93 13.47
N ASP A 31 -2.05 25.25 12.35
CA ASP A 31 -1.81 24.37 11.20
C ASP A 31 -0.46 23.64 11.27
N THR A 32 0.34 23.92 12.31
CA THR A 32 1.62 23.22 12.53
C THR A 32 1.40 21.86 13.18
N VAL A 33 1.87 20.82 12.51
CA VAL A 33 1.75 19.44 12.97
C VAL A 33 3.10 18.88 13.41
N ASN A 34 3.03 17.97 14.38
CA ASN A 34 4.18 17.19 14.80
C ASN A 34 4.55 16.18 13.71
N THR A 35 5.75 16.31 13.17
CA THR A 35 6.26 15.42 12.10
C THR A 35 6.85 14.11 12.60
N GLY A 36 6.97 13.92 13.91
CA GLY A 36 7.59 12.74 14.50
C GLY A 36 9.12 12.73 14.44
N ILE A 37 9.76 13.87 14.15
CA ILE A 37 11.22 14.01 14.08
C ILE A 37 11.66 14.86 15.26
N TYR A 38 12.53 14.31 16.11
CA TYR A 38 12.98 14.95 17.34
C TYR A 38 14.48 14.92 17.49
N VAL A 39 15.03 15.98 18.08
CA VAL A 39 16.40 16.03 18.60
C VAL A 39 16.29 16.23 20.09
N LEU A 40 16.79 15.29 20.87
CA LEU A 40 16.67 15.27 22.32
C LEU A 40 18.06 15.23 22.96
N GLU A 41 18.24 15.95 24.06
CA GLU A 41 19.40 15.75 24.92
C GLU A 41 19.38 14.34 25.52
N PRO A 42 20.53 13.64 25.62
CA PRO A 42 20.56 12.24 26.09
C PRO A 42 19.93 12.05 27.49
N GLU A 43 19.98 13.04 28.35
CA GLU A 43 19.44 13.02 29.69
C GLU A 43 17.91 12.87 29.70
N ILE A 44 17.24 13.35 28.65
CA ILE A 44 15.79 13.22 28.52
C ILE A 44 15.35 11.75 28.42
N MET A 45 16.20 10.90 27.83
CA MET A 45 15.91 9.47 27.72
C MET A 45 15.83 8.75 29.08
N GLN A 46 16.41 9.33 30.15
CA GLN A 46 16.29 8.80 31.51
C GLN A 46 14.87 8.94 32.06
N ARG A 47 14.03 9.77 31.46
CA ARG A 47 12.61 9.95 31.82
C ARG A 47 11.70 8.90 31.20
N VAL A 48 12.21 8.12 30.26
CA VAL A 48 11.46 7.04 29.60
C VAL A 48 11.57 5.79 30.48
N ASP A 49 10.43 5.31 30.96
CA ASP A 49 10.37 4.06 31.71
C ASP A 49 10.38 2.87 30.73
N PRO A 50 11.47 2.07 30.70
CA PRO A 50 11.56 0.93 29.78
C PRO A 50 10.68 -0.26 30.20
N SER A 51 10.05 -0.21 31.36
CA SER A 51 9.21 -1.30 31.87
C SER A 51 7.75 -1.21 31.42
N CYS A 52 7.34 -0.11 30.79
CA CYS A 52 5.96 0.11 30.34
C CYS A 52 5.92 0.68 28.93
N GLU A 53 4.73 0.60 28.31
CA GLU A 53 4.46 1.28 27.06
C GLU A 53 4.56 2.79 27.26
N PHE A 54 5.43 3.45 26.52
CA PHE A 54 5.74 4.86 26.68
C PHE A 54 5.73 5.58 25.32
N ASP A 55 4.82 6.51 25.18
CA ASP A 55 4.63 7.32 23.96
C ASP A 55 5.16 8.74 24.18
N PHE A 56 5.98 9.24 23.25
CA PHE A 56 6.57 10.58 23.38
C PHE A 56 5.50 11.68 23.39
N SER A 57 4.50 11.56 22.55
CA SER A 57 3.45 12.57 22.43
C SER A 57 2.47 12.59 23.60
N LYS A 58 2.20 11.41 24.17
CA LYS A 58 1.22 11.25 25.28
C LYS A 58 1.86 11.33 26.65
N ASN A 59 3.11 10.87 26.80
CA ASN A 59 3.76 10.74 28.08
C ASN A 59 4.91 11.75 28.23
N LEU A 60 5.91 11.74 27.32
CA LEU A 60 7.14 12.49 27.48
C LEU A 60 6.92 14.00 27.36
N PHE A 61 6.34 14.45 26.25
CA PHE A 61 6.23 15.90 25.99
C PHE A 61 5.32 16.62 26.97
N PRO A 62 4.15 16.08 27.36
CA PRO A 62 3.35 16.67 28.44
C PRO A 62 4.10 16.75 29.78
N LEU A 63 4.89 15.71 30.12
CA LEU A 63 5.70 15.71 31.35
C LEU A 63 6.76 16.82 31.30
N LEU A 64 7.52 16.92 30.20
CA LEU A 64 8.55 17.94 30.04
C LEU A 64 7.97 19.36 30.07
N LEU A 65 6.80 19.58 29.46
CA LEU A 65 6.08 20.85 29.56
C LEU A 65 5.68 21.19 31.00
N ALA A 66 5.11 20.23 31.73
CA ALA A 66 4.69 20.41 33.10
C ALA A 66 5.87 20.71 34.04
N GLU A 67 7.04 20.11 33.78
CA GLU A 67 8.28 20.34 34.53
C GLU A 67 9.02 21.61 34.06
N GLY A 68 8.51 22.31 33.02
CA GLY A 68 9.11 23.57 32.53
C GLY A 68 10.39 23.41 31.70
N TYR A 69 10.67 22.20 31.21
CA TYR A 69 11.80 21.98 30.33
C TYR A 69 11.66 22.82 29.02
N PRO A 70 12.76 23.39 28.52
CA PRO A 70 12.74 24.13 27.26
C PRO A 70 12.57 23.16 26.09
N MET A 71 11.46 23.31 25.39
CA MET A 71 11.18 22.58 24.14
C MET A 71 10.96 23.58 23.03
N TYR A 72 11.54 23.35 21.87
CA TYR A 72 11.47 24.27 20.73
C TYR A 72 10.92 23.53 19.51
N GLY A 73 10.07 24.22 18.74
CA GLY A 73 9.55 23.75 17.46
C GLY A 73 10.33 24.34 16.31
N TYR A 74 10.83 23.50 15.43
CA TYR A 74 11.40 23.91 14.15
C TYR A 74 10.38 23.70 13.06
N ILE A 75 9.94 24.77 12.40
CA ILE A 75 9.02 24.68 11.27
C ILE A 75 9.86 24.32 10.04
N ALA A 76 9.71 23.09 9.57
CA ALA A 76 10.42 22.59 8.41
C ALA A 76 9.68 22.96 7.12
N ASP A 77 10.42 23.53 6.16
CA ASP A 77 9.95 23.75 4.81
C ASP A 77 10.16 22.50 3.96
N GLY A 78 9.22 22.21 3.07
CA GLY A 78 9.36 21.15 2.09
C GLY A 78 8.24 20.11 2.13
N TYR A 79 8.48 19.01 1.43
CA TYR A 79 7.52 17.91 1.38
C TYR A 79 7.61 17.05 2.64
N TRP A 80 6.49 16.87 3.31
CA TRP A 80 6.33 15.89 4.38
C TRP A 80 5.04 15.11 4.17
N CYS A 81 5.07 13.81 4.37
CA CYS A 81 3.91 12.94 4.33
C CYS A 81 4.10 11.78 5.31
N ASP A 82 3.13 11.59 6.20
CA ASP A 82 3.04 10.38 7.00
C ASP A 82 2.43 9.26 6.15
N VAL A 83 3.24 8.26 5.80
CA VAL A 83 2.82 7.11 4.99
C VAL A 83 2.18 6.05 5.90
N GLY A 84 1.07 6.41 6.53
CA GLY A 84 0.37 5.57 7.52
C GLY A 84 -0.62 4.56 6.91
N ASN A 85 -0.93 4.67 5.63
CA ASN A 85 -1.84 3.75 4.94
C ASN A 85 -1.48 3.55 3.46
N LEU A 86 -2.13 2.59 2.82
CA LEU A 86 -1.82 2.20 1.44
C LEU A 86 -2.18 3.26 0.39
N ASP A 87 -3.17 4.11 0.67
CA ASP A 87 -3.52 5.21 -0.23
C ASP A 87 -2.48 6.32 -0.17
N GLN A 88 -2.00 6.65 1.03
CA GLN A 88 -0.87 7.57 1.20
C GLN A 88 0.42 7.02 0.60
N TYR A 89 0.69 5.70 0.73
CA TYR A 89 1.84 5.07 0.08
C TYR A 89 1.79 5.25 -1.45
N ARG A 90 0.65 4.99 -2.07
CA ARG A 90 0.45 5.19 -3.51
C ARG A 90 0.57 6.66 -3.91
N LYS A 91 -0.06 7.56 -3.13
CA LYS A 91 0.02 9.01 -3.35
C LYS A 91 1.45 9.54 -3.24
N THR A 92 2.19 9.13 -2.22
CA THR A 92 3.59 9.53 -2.05
C THR A 92 4.48 9.03 -3.19
N SER A 93 4.24 7.80 -3.68
CA SER A 93 4.93 7.29 -4.87
C SER A 93 4.67 8.17 -6.10
N GLN A 94 3.44 8.64 -6.30
CA GLN A 94 3.10 9.58 -7.37
C GLN A 94 3.82 10.92 -7.18
N ASP A 95 3.80 11.48 -5.98
CA ASP A 95 4.45 12.76 -5.66
C ASP A 95 5.97 12.71 -5.87
N ILE A 96 6.60 11.55 -5.62
CA ILE A 96 8.02 11.30 -5.96
C ILE A 96 8.23 11.38 -7.46
N LEU A 97 7.39 10.69 -8.24
CA LEU A 97 7.50 10.66 -9.70
C LEU A 97 7.18 12.02 -10.34
N GLU A 98 6.39 12.86 -9.70
CA GLU A 98 6.12 14.26 -10.08
C GLU A 98 7.25 15.22 -9.67
N GLY A 99 8.29 14.73 -8.99
CA GLY A 99 9.41 15.55 -8.55
C GLY A 99 9.14 16.46 -7.35
N LYS A 100 8.01 16.28 -6.65
CA LYS A 100 7.67 17.03 -5.43
C LYS A 100 8.58 16.67 -4.25
N VAL A 101 9.16 15.48 -4.29
CA VAL A 101 10.02 14.94 -3.23
C VAL A 101 11.45 14.85 -3.75
N ARG A 102 12.38 15.45 -3.01
CA ARG A 102 13.82 15.44 -3.37
C ARG A 102 14.47 14.13 -2.96
N VAL A 103 14.23 13.07 -3.72
CA VAL A 103 14.85 11.74 -3.52
C VAL A 103 15.45 11.25 -4.83
N LYS A 104 16.46 10.40 -4.73
CA LYS A 104 17.02 9.72 -5.89
C LYS A 104 16.08 8.59 -6.29
N ILE A 105 15.49 8.70 -7.48
CA ILE A 105 14.73 7.60 -8.08
C ILE A 105 15.71 6.54 -8.59
N PRO A 106 15.49 5.24 -8.33
CA PRO A 106 16.35 4.17 -8.82
C PRO A 106 16.36 4.09 -10.36
N GLY A 107 17.53 3.77 -10.92
CA GLY A 107 17.74 3.65 -12.35
C GLY A 107 18.25 4.93 -13.01
N ASP A 108 18.55 4.80 -14.30
CA ASP A 108 18.97 5.90 -15.14
C ASP A 108 17.75 6.54 -15.81
N LEU A 109 17.74 7.85 -15.91
CA LEU A 109 16.72 8.61 -16.64
C LEU A 109 17.02 8.47 -18.14
N VAL A 110 16.31 7.57 -18.81
CA VAL A 110 16.52 7.26 -20.23
C VAL A 110 15.69 8.14 -21.17
N ASP A 111 14.60 8.69 -20.67
CA ASP A 111 13.76 9.68 -21.35
C ASP A 111 13.02 10.50 -20.29
N GLU A 112 12.37 11.60 -20.65
CA GLU A 112 11.64 12.45 -19.72
C GLU A 112 10.61 11.64 -18.91
N GLY A 113 10.86 11.53 -17.60
CA GLY A 113 10.02 10.79 -16.67
C GLY A 113 10.07 9.25 -16.81
N ILE A 114 11.08 8.69 -17.51
CA ILE A 114 11.27 7.24 -17.63
C ILE A 114 12.60 6.83 -17.01
N TRP A 115 12.55 6.16 -15.87
CA TRP A 115 13.72 5.61 -15.17
C TRP A 115 13.81 4.11 -15.42
N VAL A 116 14.97 3.65 -15.88
CA VAL A 116 15.24 2.25 -16.16
C VAL A 116 16.49 1.81 -15.42
N SER A 117 16.37 0.77 -14.61
CA SER A 117 17.49 0.21 -13.84
C SER A 117 18.27 -0.82 -14.66
N GLU A 118 19.49 -1.14 -14.18
CA GLU A 118 20.40 -2.08 -14.82
C GLU A 118 19.75 -3.46 -15.08
N GLY A 119 20.06 -4.04 -16.25
CA GLY A 119 19.58 -5.37 -16.63
C GLY A 119 18.09 -5.43 -16.97
N ALA A 120 17.37 -4.31 -17.01
CA ALA A 120 15.99 -4.32 -17.46
C ALA A 120 15.92 -4.51 -18.99
N GLU A 121 15.01 -5.37 -19.44
CA GLU A 121 14.76 -5.66 -20.84
C GLU A 121 13.42 -5.07 -21.27
N ILE A 122 13.43 -4.20 -22.29
CA ILE A 122 12.22 -3.57 -22.86
C ILE A 122 12.08 -4.02 -24.28
N GLY A 123 11.04 -4.81 -24.55
CA GLY A 123 10.75 -5.35 -25.88
C GLY A 123 10.39 -4.28 -26.90
N ASN A 124 10.60 -4.58 -28.18
CA ASN A 124 10.18 -3.71 -29.27
C ASN A 124 8.65 -3.52 -29.21
N ILE A 125 8.20 -2.29 -29.54
CA ILE A 125 6.77 -1.90 -29.48
C ILE A 125 6.13 -1.97 -28.07
N ALA A 126 6.91 -2.20 -27.00
CA ALA A 126 6.42 -1.97 -25.64
C ALA A 126 6.13 -0.48 -25.46
N ALA A 127 4.96 -0.15 -24.89
CA ALA A 127 4.54 1.24 -24.69
C ALA A 127 4.85 1.68 -23.25
N LEU A 128 5.84 2.56 -23.07
CA LEU A 128 6.09 3.24 -21.78
C LEU A 128 5.50 4.65 -21.85
N ARG A 129 4.63 4.99 -20.89
CA ARG A 129 4.05 6.33 -20.77
C ARG A 129 4.49 6.95 -19.44
N PRO A 130 5.29 8.04 -19.49
CA PRO A 130 5.83 8.66 -18.29
C PRO A 130 4.73 9.28 -17.41
N PRO A 131 5.01 9.45 -16.09
CA PRO A 131 6.24 9.01 -15.42
C PRO A 131 6.18 7.53 -15.02
N VAL A 132 7.30 6.78 -15.25
CA VAL A 132 7.41 5.35 -14.92
C VAL A 132 8.80 4.98 -14.41
N VAL A 133 8.87 3.98 -13.55
CA VAL A 133 10.11 3.36 -13.06
C VAL A 133 10.12 1.89 -13.41
N ILE A 134 11.18 1.42 -14.07
CA ILE A 134 11.44 0.01 -14.38
C ILE A 134 12.65 -0.47 -13.57
N GLY A 135 12.41 -1.39 -12.66
CA GLY A 135 13.39 -1.94 -11.73
C GLY A 135 14.40 -2.89 -12.39
N ALA A 136 15.47 -3.18 -11.66
CA ALA A 136 16.58 -3.99 -12.15
C ALA A 136 16.13 -5.40 -12.58
N GLY A 137 16.59 -5.84 -13.75
CA GLY A 137 16.27 -7.15 -14.31
C GLY A 137 14.77 -7.36 -14.62
N ALA A 138 13.96 -6.31 -14.64
CA ALA A 138 12.57 -6.41 -15.06
C ALA A 138 12.48 -6.63 -16.55
N LYS A 139 11.48 -7.39 -17.00
CA LYS A 139 11.24 -7.69 -18.40
C LYS A 139 9.87 -7.21 -18.83
N ILE A 140 9.85 -6.30 -19.80
CA ILE A 140 8.65 -5.80 -20.44
C ILE A 140 8.62 -6.37 -21.86
N GLU A 141 7.73 -7.32 -22.13
CA GLU A 141 7.67 -7.98 -23.42
C GLU A 141 7.09 -7.08 -24.52
N ALA A 142 7.29 -7.48 -25.77
CA ALA A 142 6.77 -6.77 -26.92
C ALA A 142 5.23 -6.64 -26.84
N GLY A 143 4.71 -5.44 -27.15
CA GLY A 143 3.27 -5.17 -27.09
C GLY A 143 2.68 -4.99 -25.67
N ALA A 144 3.48 -5.13 -24.61
CA ALA A 144 3.07 -4.76 -23.27
C ALA A 144 3.04 -3.24 -23.10
N ALA A 145 2.22 -2.75 -22.17
CA ALA A 145 2.09 -1.34 -21.85
C ALA A 145 2.32 -1.06 -20.35
N VAL A 146 3.23 -0.13 -20.06
CA VAL A 146 3.40 0.41 -18.71
C VAL A 146 3.05 1.90 -18.75
N GLY A 147 1.92 2.24 -18.16
CA GLY A 147 1.36 3.59 -18.16
C GLY A 147 1.87 4.44 -17.03
N GLU A 148 1.43 5.68 -17.06
CA GLU A 148 1.82 6.75 -16.12
C GLU A 148 1.69 6.34 -14.65
N TYR A 149 2.57 6.88 -13.81
CA TYR A 149 2.62 6.65 -12.35
C TYR A 149 2.78 5.18 -11.96
N SER A 150 3.42 4.38 -12.83
CA SER A 150 3.69 2.98 -12.53
C SER A 150 5.12 2.78 -12.05
N VAL A 151 5.25 1.95 -11.02
CA VAL A 151 6.53 1.47 -10.49
C VAL A 151 6.57 -0.04 -10.66
N VAL A 152 7.40 -0.51 -11.58
CA VAL A 152 7.67 -1.94 -11.81
C VAL A 152 8.93 -2.30 -11.05
N GLY A 153 8.80 -3.10 -10.00
CA GLY A 153 9.91 -3.52 -9.15
C GLY A 153 10.90 -4.46 -9.82
N PRO A 154 12.01 -4.78 -9.16
CA PRO A 154 13.04 -5.67 -9.71
C PRO A 154 12.50 -7.05 -10.11
N SER A 155 13.06 -7.61 -11.19
CA SER A 155 12.73 -8.95 -11.69
C SER A 155 11.24 -9.20 -11.97
N CYS A 156 10.45 -8.15 -12.18
CA CYS A 156 9.08 -8.30 -12.62
C CYS A 156 9.03 -8.65 -14.12
N ILE A 157 8.01 -9.41 -14.49
CA ILE A 157 7.78 -9.80 -15.90
C ILE A 157 6.38 -9.32 -16.30
N ILE A 158 6.31 -8.46 -17.31
CA ILE A 158 5.07 -7.98 -17.93
C ILE A 158 5.03 -8.56 -19.33
N THR A 159 4.12 -9.51 -19.56
CA THR A 159 4.08 -10.26 -20.82
C THR A 159 3.25 -9.56 -21.89
N GLU A 160 3.30 -10.09 -23.11
CA GLU A 160 2.65 -9.56 -24.31
C GLU A 160 1.18 -9.15 -24.05
N GLY A 161 0.80 -7.97 -24.50
CA GLY A 161 -0.55 -7.43 -24.38
C GLY A 161 -0.98 -7.04 -22.96
N ALA A 162 -0.14 -7.29 -21.95
CA ALA A 162 -0.45 -6.89 -20.58
C ALA A 162 -0.35 -5.37 -20.41
N SER A 163 -1.17 -4.83 -19.50
CA SER A 163 -1.22 -3.40 -19.20
C SER A 163 -1.10 -3.13 -17.70
N VAL A 164 -0.15 -2.30 -17.34
CA VAL A 164 0.06 -1.83 -15.96
C VAL A 164 0.02 -0.31 -15.95
N ARG A 165 -0.85 0.31 -15.15
CA ARG A 165 -0.91 1.77 -15.02
C ARG A 165 -1.28 2.20 -13.62
N ARG A 166 -0.70 3.31 -13.15
CA ARG A 166 -0.91 3.88 -11.81
C ARG A 166 -0.77 2.85 -10.69
N SER A 167 0.13 1.88 -10.89
CA SER A 167 0.27 0.70 -10.05
C SER A 167 1.69 0.52 -9.56
N ILE A 168 1.83 -0.07 -8.38
CA ILE A 168 3.11 -0.37 -7.75
C ILE A 168 3.25 -1.88 -7.67
N LEU A 169 4.21 -2.44 -8.38
CA LEU A 169 4.56 -3.85 -8.35
C LEU A 169 5.88 -4.01 -7.58
N TRP A 170 5.89 -4.82 -6.55
CA TRP A 170 7.11 -5.14 -5.82
C TRP A 170 7.92 -6.18 -6.59
N THR A 171 8.95 -6.73 -5.97
CA THR A 171 9.90 -7.63 -6.61
C THR A 171 9.27 -8.92 -7.12
N GLY A 172 9.64 -9.33 -8.35
CA GLY A 172 9.34 -10.66 -8.89
C GLY A 172 7.87 -10.90 -9.24
N CYS A 173 7.10 -9.86 -9.50
CA CYS A 173 5.72 -10.01 -9.96
C CYS A 173 5.67 -10.50 -11.41
N PHE A 174 4.68 -11.33 -11.69
CA PHE A 174 4.36 -11.80 -13.04
C PHE A 174 2.98 -11.29 -13.45
N VAL A 175 2.91 -10.58 -14.57
CA VAL A 175 1.67 -10.08 -15.19
C VAL A 175 1.54 -10.77 -16.54
N GLY A 176 0.63 -11.73 -16.60
CA GLY A 176 0.42 -12.62 -17.73
C GLY A 176 -0.24 -11.94 -18.93
N GLN A 177 -0.26 -12.65 -20.05
CA GLN A 177 -0.74 -12.15 -21.35
C GLN A 177 -2.15 -11.53 -21.24
N ASN A 178 -2.31 -10.33 -21.78
CA ASN A 178 -3.55 -9.55 -21.73
C ASN A 178 -4.12 -9.34 -20.31
N ALA A 179 -3.30 -9.45 -19.27
CA ALA A 179 -3.72 -9.09 -17.93
C ALA A 179 -3.65 -7.57 -17.74
N GLU A 180 -4.55 -7.03 -16.93
CA GLU A 180 -4.66 -5.60 -16.66
C GLU A 180 -4.52 -5.31 -15.16
N VAL A 181 -3.62 -4.40 -14.82
CA VAL A 181 -3.37 -3.95 -13.44
C VAL A 181 -3.50 -2.43 -13.39
N HIS A 182 -4.58 -1.95 -12.78
CA HIS A 182 -4.90 -0.53 -12.75
C HIS A 182 -5.04 -0.02 -11.33
N GLY A 183 -4.22 0.98 -10.96
CA GLY A 183 -4.30 1.69 -9.69
C GLY A 183 -4.12 0.79 -8.48
N ALA A 184 -3.36 -0.30 -8.60
CA ALA A 184 -3.23 -1.35 -7.61
C ALA A 184 -1.82 -1.43 -7.00
N ILE A 185 -1.71 -2.09 -5.85
CA ILE A 185 -0.44 -2.44 -5.23
C ILE A 185 -0.31 -3.97 -5.22
N LEU A 186 0.74 -4.49 -5.82
CA LEU A 186 1.09 -5.89 -5.80
C LEU A 186 2.35 -6.10 -4.96
N GLY A 187 2.26 -6.89 -3.92
CA GLY A 187 3.40 -7.33 -3.11
C GLY A 187 4.34 -8.24 -3.90
N SER A 188 5.43 -8.65 -3.29
CA SER A 188 6.46 -9.46 -3.96
C SER A 188 5.93 -10.83 -4.41
N ARG A 189 6.40 -11.31 -5.55
CA ARG A 189 6.10 -12.63 -6.12
C ARG A 189 4.60 -12.88 -6.34
N VAL A 190 3.86 -11.85 -6.64
CA VAL A 190 2.47 -11.98 -7.08
C VAL A 190 2.44 -12.47 -8.52
N SER A 191 1.64 -13.51 -8.80
CA SER A 191 1.43 -14.06 -10.14
C SER A 191 0.00 -13.79 -10.60
N ALA A 192 -0.19 -12.89 -11.53
CA ALA A 192 -1.43 -12.66 -12.26
C ALA A 192 -1.35 -13.37 -13.60
N LYS A 193 -2.09 -14.48 -13.78
CA LYS A 193 -2.08 -15.24 -15.04
C LYS A 193 -2.80 -14.50 -16.16
N ALA A 194 -2.88 -15.13 -17.34
CA ALA A 194 -3.44 -14.50 -18.53
C ALA A 194 -4.87 -13.96 -18.32
N GLY A 195 -5.13 -12.75 -18.79
CA GLY A 195 -6.43 -12.10 -18.76
C GLY A 195 -6.94 -11.74 -17.34
N VAL A 196 -6.07 -11.76 -16.34
CA VAL A 196 -6.44 -11.30 -14.99
C VAL A 196 -6.71 -9.79 -15.02
N LEU A 197 -7.77 -9.36 -14.34
CA LEU A 197 -8.12 -7.96 -14.18
C LEU A 197 -8.01 -7.56 -12.69
N ILE A 198 -7.09 -6.64 -12.38
CA ILE A 198 -6.94 -6.05 -11.04
C ILE A 198 -7.30 -4.57 -11.13
N GLN A 199 -8.34 -4.19 -10.39
CA GLN A 199 -8.95 -2.86 -10.47
C GLN A 199 -8.42 -1.91 -9.40
N GLU A 200 -8.76 -0.63 -9.55
CA GLU A 200 -8.23 0.48 -8.76
C GLU A 200 -8.43 0.31 -7.25
N GLY A 201 -7.38 0.65 -6.48
CA GLY A 201 -7.38 0.53 -5.03
C GLY A 201 -7.21 -0.90 -4.52
N ALA A 202 -7.13 -1.90 -5.41
CA ALA A 202 -6.86 -3.27 -4.98
C ALA A 202 -5.43 -3.40 -4.44
N VAL A 203 -5.28 -4.21 -3.40
CA VAL A 203 -3.98 -4.53 -2.81
C VAL A 203 -3.82 -6.03 -2.68
N ILE A 204 -2.80 -6.56 -3.33
CA ILE A 204 -2.51 -7.99 -3.38
C ILE A 204 -1.25 -8.28 -2.56
N GLY A 205 -1.39 -9.06 -1.50
CA GLY A 205 -0.28 -9.48 -0.65
C GLY A 205 0.74 -10.36 -1.39
N SER A 206 1.95 -10.40 -0.87
CA SER A 206 3.04 -11.17 -1.46
C SER A 206 2.70 -12.66 -1.60
N GLY A 207 3.24 -13.32 -2.62
CA GLY A 207 3.08 -14.76 -2.85
C GLY A 207 1.70 -15.17 -3.37
N CYS A 208 0.79 -14.23 -3.64
CA CYS A 208 -0.52 -14.57 -4.19
C CYS A 208 -0.44 -15.05 -5.64
N SER A 209 -1.29 -16.02 -5.99
CA SER A 209 -1.44 -16.52 -7.36
C SER A 209 -2.88 -16.39 -7.83
N MET A 210 -3.08 -15.73 -8.96
CA MET A 210 -4.40 -15.52 -9.57
C MET A 210 -4.49 -16.33 -10.86
N GLY A 211 -5.48 -17.22 -10.92
CA GLY A 211 -5.80 -18.03 -12.09
C GLY A 211 -6.27 -17.17 -13.26
N GLU A 212 -6.23 -17.75 -14.46
CA GLU A 212 -6.59 -17.05 -15.70
C GLU A 212 -7.96 -16.38 -15.60
N ARG A 213 -8.07 -15.15 -16.12
CA ARG A 213 -9.30 -14.34 -16.15
C ARG A 213 -9.95 -14.10 -14.79
N ALA A 214 -9.22 -14.30 -13.68
CA ALA A 214 -9.71 -13.87 -12.39
C ALA A 214 -9.83 -12.34 -12.35
N GLN A 215 -10.80 -11.84 -11.60
CA GLN A 215 -11.09 -10.42 -11.48
C GLN A 215 -11.08 -9.98 -10.03
N VAL A 216 -10.27 -8.99 -9.70
CA VAL A 216 -10.23 -8.35 -8.39
C VAL A 216 -10.92 -7.00 -8.50
N ARG A 217 -12.02 -6.83 -7.77
CA ARG A 217 -12.82 -5.61 -7.78
C ARG A 217 -12.11 -4.44 -7.10
N PRO A 218 -12.55 -3.19 -7.33
CA PRO A 218 -11.93 -2.02 -6.73
C PRO A 218 -11.87 -2.09 -5.20
N GLY A 219 -10.75 -1.62 -4.62
CA GLY A 219 -10.56 -1.51 -3.18
C GLY A 219 -10.40 -2.84 -2.42
N VAL A 220 -10.46 -3.98 -3.10
CA VAL A 220 -10.30 -5.31 -2.49
C VAL A 220 -8.87 -5.51 -2.00
N LYS A 221 -8.72 -6.02 -0.79
CA LYS A 221 -7.42 -6.37 -0.18
C LYS A 221 -7.30 -7.87 -0.04
N ILE A 222 -6.26 -8.45 -0.61
CA ILE A 222 -5.96 -9.88 -0.55
C ILE A 222 -4.68 -10.06 0.26
N TRP A 223 -4.79 -10.78 1.38
CA TRP A 223 -3.66 -11.09 2.27
C TRP A 223 -2.64 -11.97 1.56
N PRO A 224 -1.39 -12.04 2.06
CA PRO A 224 -0.32 -12.85 1.44
C PRO A 224 -0.68 -14.33 1.28
N ASP A 225 0.01 -14.98 0.32
CA ASP A 225 -0.01 -16.41 0.07
C ASP A 225 -1.41 -17.00 -0.22
N LYS A 226 -2.25 -16.23 -0.94
CA LYS A 226 -3.59 -16.69 -1.37
C LYS A 226 -3.57 -17.17 -2.81
N THR A 227 -4.40 -18.16 -3.09
CA THR A 227 -4.64 -18.65 -4.45
C THR A 227 -6.08 -18.37 -4.87
N LEU A 228 -6.24 -17.78 -6.05
CA LEU A 228 -7.52 -17.47 -6.66
C LEU A 228 -7.71 -18.36 -7.89
N ASP A 229 -8.86 -19.03 -7.96
CA ASP A 229 -9.20 -19.87 -9.11
C ASP A 229 -9.37 -19.06 -10.40
N GLY A 230 -9.19 -19.73 -11.54
CA GLY A 230 -9.42 -19.14 -12.84
C GLY A 230 -10.88 -18.68 -13.00
N GLY A 231 -11.05 -17.45 -13.49
CA GLY A 231 -12.34 -16.79 -13.68
C GLY A 231 -13.09 -16.45 -12.39
N ALA A 232 -12.46 -16.53 -11.22
CA ALA A 232 -13.05 -16.08 -9.97
C ALA A 232 -13.25 -14.56 -9.98
N GLN A 233 -14.34 -14.09 -9.38
CA GLN A 233 -14.63 -12.68 -9.17
C GLN A 233 -14.56 -12.36 -7.67
N ILE A 234 -13.55 -11.60 -7.28
CA ILE A 234 -13.29 -11.27 -5.88
C ILE A 234 -13.83 -9.86 -5.62
N SER A 235 -14.94 -9.82 -4.87
CA SER A 235 -15.66 -8.58 -4.52
C SER A 235 -15.53 -8.19 -3.06
N ALA A 236 -14.93 -9.06 -2.24
CA ALA A 236 -14.66 -8.82 -0.81
C ALA A 236 -13.21 -9.12 -0.49
N SER A 237 -12.66 -8.45 0.52
CA SER A 237 -11.28 -8.67 0.94
C SER A 237 -11.07 -10.07 1.50
N LEU A 238 -9.99 -10.74 1.07
CA LEU A 238 -9.62 -12.09 1.46
C LEU A 238 -8.52 -12.02 2.52
N VAL A 239 -8.92 -12.10 3.78
CA VAL A 239 -8.01 -12.05 4.94
C VAL A 239 -7.70 -13.47 5.42
N TRP A 240 -8.73 -14.26 5.61
CA TRP A 240 -8.68 -15.62 6.10
C TRP A 240 -8.85 -16.64 4.97
N GLY A 241 -8.53 -17.89 5.21
CA GLY A 241 -8.54 -18.93 4.19
C GLY A 241 -7.32 -18.88 3.25
N ALA A 242 -7.04 -19.98 2.58
CA ALA A 242 -5.90 -20.10 1.67
C ALA A 242 -6.26 -19.78 0.22
N SER A 243 -7.53 -19.88 -0.15
CA SER A 243 -7.96 -19.76 -1.54
C SER A 243 -9.34 -19.10 -1.67
N TRP A 244 -9.59 -18.53 -2.82
CA TRP A 244 -10.91 -18.10 -3.27
C TRP A 244 -11.32 -18.96 -4.47
N SER A 245 -12.30 -19.84 -4.26
CA SER A 245 -12.78 -20.77 -5.28
C SER A 245 -13.96 -20.19 -6.05
N LYS A 246 -13.98 -20.43 -7.37
CA LYS A 246 -15.15 -20.16 -8.22
C LYS A 246 -16.29 -21.12 -7.96
N ARG A 247 -15.98 -22.33 -7.47
CA ARG A 247 -16.93 -23.39 -7.26
C ARG A 247 -17.26 -23.51 -5.77
N LEU A 248 -18.56 -23.48 -5.46
CA LEU A 248 -19.03 -23.70 -4.11
C LEU A 248 -18.80 -25.16 -3.65
N PHE A 249 -18.94 -26.10 -4.58
CA PHE A 249 -18.76 -27.53 -4.33
C PHE A 249 -17.42 -28.01 -4.90
N GLY A 250 -16.53 -28.45 -4.02
CA GLY A 250 -15.31 -29.16 -4.37
C GLY A 250 -15.54 -30.69 -4.40
N ARG A 251 -14.43 -31.45 -4.51
CA ARG A 251 -14.50 -32.93 -4.54
C ARG A 251 -15.10 -33.53 -3.27
N LEU A 252 -14.96 -32.86 -2.14
CA LEU A 252 -15.47 -33.28 -0.83
C LEU A 252 -16.73 -32.50 -0.42
N GLY A 253 -17.41 -31.82 -1.34
CA GLY A 253 -18.51 -30.95 -1.04
C GLY A 253 -18.10 -29.52 -0.78
N VAL A 254 -18.83 -28.79 0.07
CA VAL A 254 -18.47 -27.44 0.52
C VAL A 254 -17.57 -27.58 1.72
N THR A 255 -16.33 -27.07 1.58
CA THR A 255 -15.31 -27.14 2.62
C THR A 255 -14.73 -25.74 2.88
N GLY A 256 -14.37 -25.46 4.13
CA GLY A 256 -13.77 -24.19 4.54
C GLY A 256 -13.52 -24.12 6.04
N LEU A 257 -12.91 -23.02 6.49
CA LEU A 257 -12.64 -22.79 7.92
C LEU A 257 -13.93 -22.47 8.66
N ALA A 258 -14.20 -23.21 9.73
CA ALA A 258 -15.38 -23.01 10.57
C ALA A 258 -15.43 -21.60 11.16
N ASN A 259 -16.60 -20.98 11.18
CA ASN A 259 -16.88 -19.62 11.65
C ASN A 259 -16.13 -18.49 10.89
N ILE A 260 -15.39 -18.82 9.85
CA ILE A 260 -14.66 -17.88 8.99
C ILE A 260 -15.19 -17.97 7.56
N GLU A 261 -15.00 -19.10 6.91
CA GLU A 261 -15.49 -19.38 5.55
C GLU A 261 -16.85 -20.08 5.59
N ILE A 262 -17.03 -21.02 6.51
CA ILE A 262 -18.31 -21.68 6.78
C ILE A 262 -18.89 -21.05 8.05
N THR A 263 -19.58 -19.93 7.89
CA THR A 263 -20.31 -19.28 8.97
C THR A 263 -21.67 -19.96 9.22
N PRO A 264 -22.29 -19.80 10.39
CA PRO A 264 -23.65 -20.31 10.65
C PRO A 264 -24.67 -19.78 9.63
N ASP A 265 -24.60 -18.51 9.25
CA ASP A 265 -25.47 -17.91 8.24
C ASP A 265 -25.26 -18.53 6.86
N PHE A 266 -23.99 -18.73 6.45
CA PHE A 266 -23.67 -19.40 5.18
C PHE A 266 -24.19 -20.84 5.17
N ALA A 267 -24.00 -21.61 6.25
CA ALA A 267 -24.49 -22.98 6.37
C ALA A 267 -26.01 -23.04 6.31
N ALA A 268 -26.71 -22.10 6.97
CA ALA A 268 -28.18 -22.01 6.94
C ALA A 268 -28.68 -21.70 5.53
N ARG A 269 -28.07 -20.76 4.81
CA ARG A 269 -28.43 -20.44 3.41
C ARG A 269 -28.17 -21.60 2.48
N LEU A 270 -27.05 -22.30 2.65
CA LEU A 270 -26.74 -23.50 1.87
C LEU A 270 -27.78 -24.61 2.08
N GLY A 271 -28.15 -24.88 3.35
CA GLY A 271 -29.18 -25.82 3.69
C GLY A 271 -30.56 -25.46 3.13
N ALA A 272 -30.92 -24.16 3.21
CA ALA A 272 -32.17 -23.66 2.63
C ALA A 272 -32.20 -23.81 1.11
N ALA A 273 -31.10 -23.46 0.43
CA ALA A 273 -30.98 -23.63 -1.03
C ALA A 273 -31.08 -25.10 -1.44
N TYR A 274 -30.44 -26.01 -0.70
CA TYR A 274 -30.54 -27.45 -0.95
C TYR A 274 -31.95 -27.97 -0.75
N GLY A 275 -32.60 -27.57 0.36
CA GLY A 275 -33.98 -27.96 0.64
C GLY A 275 -34.99 -27.43 -0.38
N SER A 276 -34.68 -26.35 -1.10
CA SER A 276 -35.54 -25.81 -2.18
C SER A 276 -35.38 -26.56 -3.51
N CYS A 277 -34.36 -27.40 -3.64
CA CYS A 277 -34.08 -28.21 -4.83
C CYS A 277 -34.64 -29.65 -4.71
N LEU A 278 -35.10 -30.05 -3.54
CA LEU A 278 -35.76 -31.35 -3.27
C LEU A 278 -37.25 -31.21 -3.41
#